data_5b00f0b22782dd1b1aea6bd0bf1c0507
#
_entry.id   5b00f0b22782dd1b1aea6bd0bf1c0507
#
_cell.length_a   1.000
_cell.length_b   1.000
_cell.length_c   1.000
_cell.angle_alpha   90.00
_cell.angle_beta   90.00
_cell.angle_gamma   90.00
#
_symmetry.space_group_name_H-M   'P 1'
#
loop_
_entity.id
_entity.type
_entity.pdbx_description
1 polymer ?
#
loop_
_entity_poly.entity_id
_entity_poly.type
_entity_poly.pdbx_seq_one_letter_code
_entity_poly.pdbx_strand_id
1 'polypeptide(L)'
;MAHDELIDPAALTRSRTLSQAKPQSVAEGEPRVDRTGDKPRARRDDWRWQVRNAVTRLDALEEALVLTEREREGAKRAAEAGLPMAITPYYLSLCDRHDPNCPVRKQCVPDGREAREVHGDLEDPLGEVAHEVAPHLVQRYPDRVLLLATDRCAVYCRFCTRSRMVGDGGGAVPLAALSPAFAYLKAHPEVRDVIVSGGDPLAMATDRIVRLLAAIREIPSVETIRLATRVPVTLPMRITSELVRALRPFHPIWVMTHFNHPKELTKEAVRACTRLADAGFPVMNQSVLLAGINDDADTLEALFRGLVRARVRPYYLLQADPVRGTGHLRTPLSRGLEIMAALQGRVTSIALPKFICDTPGGRGKVPLFPDYVVRRGPGETVLRTFRGEEVAYVDPPARSELG
;
A
#
# COMPACT_ATOMS: atom_id res chain seq x y z
N MET A 1 -48.21 -30.67 16.48
CA MET A 1 -48.27 -31.41 15.23
C MET A 1 -48.03 -30.42 14.12
N ALA A 2 -46.82 -30.41 13.59
CA ALA A 2 -46.52 -29.78 12.31
C ALA A 2 -45.02 -30.07 11.99
N HIS A 3 -44.84 -30.54 10.85
CA HIS A 3 -43.80 -31.30 10.24
C HIS A 3 -42.40 -30.62 10.21
N ASP A 4 -41.40 -31.40 10.66
CA ASP A 4 -40.02 -31.29 10.23
C ASP A 4 -39.88 -31.58 8.74
N GLU A 5 -39.64 -30.62 7.90
CA GLU A 5 -39.13 -30.83 6.55
C GLU A 5 -37.60 -30.82 6.62
N LEU A 6 -37.05 -32.02 6.65
CA LEU A 6 -35.62 -32.30 6.46
C LEU A 6 -35.21 -31.87 5.05
N ILE A 7 -34.29 -30.92 4.98
CA ILE A 7 -33.68 -30.51 3.72
C ILE A 7 -32.85 -31.67 3.16
N ASP A 8 -33.26 -32.15 1.99
CA ASP A 8 -32.58 -33.22 1.21
C ASP A 8 -31.13 -32.80 0.87
N PRO A 9 -30.12 -33.55 1.32
CA PRO A 9 -28.70 -33.27 1.00
C PRO A 9 -28.36 -33.42 -0.49
N ALA A 10 -29.24 -34.04 -1.32
CA ALA A 10 -29.00 -34.26 -2.74
C ALA A 10 -29.24 -33.04 -3.64
N ALA A 11 -29.86 -31.97 -3.13
CA ALA A 11 -30.11 -30.75 -3.90
C ALA A 11 -28.89 -29.83 -4.09
N LEU A 12 -27.78 -30.09 -3.40
CA LEU A 12 -26.56 -29.28 -3.44
C LEU A 12 -25.55 -29.71 -4.52
N THR A 13 -25.85 -30.71 -5.32
CA THR A 13 -24.91 -31.29 -6.33
C THR A 13 -25.26 -30.90 -7.76
N ARG A 14 -25.93 -29.78 -8.02
CA ARG A 14 -25.98 -29.24 -9.39
C ARG A 14 -24.81 -28.29 -9.58
N SER A 15 -23.65 -28.88 -9.83
CA SER A 15 -22.47 -28.29 -10.44
C SER A 15 -22.85 -27.40 -11.62
N ARG A 16 -22.71 -26.09 -11.44
CA ARG A 16 -22.40 -25.20 -12.56
C ARG A 16 -20.95 -25.48 -12.93
N THR A 17 -20.74 -26.16 -14.05
CA THR A 17 -19.47 -26.26 -14.74
C THR A 17 -18.90 -24.84 -14.88
N LEU A 18 -17.97 -24.49 -14.00
CA LEU A 18 -17.09 -23.35 -14.20
C LEU A 18 -16.27 -23.64 -15.44
N SER A 19 -16.61 -22.97 -16.53
CA SER A 19 -15.74 -22.87 -17.70
C SER A 19 -14.35 -22.53 -17.19
N GLN A 20 -13.42 -23.47 -17.34
CA GLN A 20 -12.00 -23.23 -17.15
C GLN A 20 -11.55 -22.26 -18.23
N ALA A 21 -11.61 -20.97 -17.94
CA ALA A 21 -10.86 -19.99 -18.70
C ALA A 21 -9.38 -20.37 -18.53
N LYS A 22 -8.79 -20.92 -19.57
CA LYS A 22 -7.34 -21.12 -19.66
C LYS A 22 -6.68 -19.77 -19.33
N PRO A 23 -5.62 -19.76 -18.51
CA PRO A 23 -4.85 -18.53 -18.33
C PRO A 23 -4.40 -18.09 -19.72
N GLN A 24 -4.78 -16.88 -20.12
CA GLN A 24 -4.26 -16.26 -21.31
C GLN A 24 -2.74 -16.23 -21.17
N SER A 25 -2.06 -16.91 -22.08
CA SER A 25 -0.62 -16.85 -22.22
C SER A 25 -0.26 -15.38 -22.43
N VAL A 26 0.46 -14.82 -21.48
CA VAL A 26 1.14 -13.52 -21.66
C VAL A 26 2.07 -13.76 -22.84
N ALA A 27 1.79 -13.09 -23.96
CA ALA A 27 2.64 -13.13 -25.13
C ALA A 27 4.06 -12.77 -24.67
N GLU A 28 5.00 -13.70 -24.86
CA GLU A 28 6.42 -13.46 -24.66
C GLU A 28 6.83 -12.41 -25.70
N GLY A 29 6.88 -11.14 -25.27
CA GLY A 29 7.45 -10.08 -26.06
C GLY A 29 8.91 -10.42 -26.32
N GLU A 30 9.33 -10.39 -27.58
CA GLU A 30 10.69 -10.64 -28.01
C GLU A 30 11.70 -9.84 -27.16
N PRO A 31 12.80 -10.46 -26.70
CA PRO A 31 13.80 -9.78 -25.90
C PRO A 31 14.49 -8.69 -26.73
N ARG A 32 14.37 -7.43 -26.29
CA ARG A 32 15.15 -6.33 -26.87
C ARG A 32 16.64 -6.66 -26.74
N VAL A 33 17.33 -6.71 -27.86
CA VAL A 33 18.78 -6.91 -27.94
C VAL A 33 19.46 -5.67 -27.34
N ASP A 34 20.10 -5.84 -26.19
CA ASP A 34 20.97 -4.82 -25.60
C ASP A 34 22.31 -4.80 -26.38
N ARG A 35 22.72 -3.64 -26.84
CA ARG A 35 23.95 -3.42 -27.63
C ARG A 35 25.27 -3.64 -26.84
N THR A 36 25.23 -4.02 -25.56
CA THR A 36 26.40 -4.13 -24.68
C THR A 36 26.83 -5.56 -24.36
N GLY A 37 26.26 -6.58 -25.01
CA GLY A 37 26.79 -7.99 -24.91
C GLY A 37 26.60 -8.69 -23.56
N ASP A 38 26.10 -8.03 -22.51
CA ASP A 38 25.86 -8.63 -21.21
C ASP A 38 24.49 -9.34 -21.19
N LYS A 39 24.41 -10.49 -20.51
CA LYS A 39 23.22 -11.31 -20.44
C LYS A 39 22.02 -10.50 -19.88
N PRO A 40 20.93 -10.28 -20.65
CA PRO A 40 19.84 -9.36 -20.27
C PRO A 40 19.17 -9.72 -18.94
N ARG A 41 19.23 -11.00 -18.55
CA ARG A 41 18.62 -11.52 -17.32
C ARG A 41 19.40 -11.11 -16.06
N ALA A 42 20.72 -11.05 -16.09
CA ALA A 42 21.56 -10.73 -14.93
C ALA A 42 21.36 -9.26 -14.47
N ARG A 43 21.08 -8.34 -15.41
CA ARG A 43 20.82 -6.93 -15.11
C ARG A 43 19.43 -6.71 -14.53
N ARG A 44 18.43 -7.45 -14.99
CA ARG A 44 17.04 -7.33 -14.44
C ARG A 44 16.97 -7.73 -12.98
N ASP A 45 17.82 -8.63 -12.54
CA ASP A 45 17.86 -9.14 -11.16
C ASP A 45 18.76 -8.28 -10.24
N ASP A 46 19.54 -7.34 -10.77
CA ASP A 46 20.33 -6.39 -9.98
C ASP A 46 19.50 -5.15 -9.60
N TRP A 47 19.10 -5.07 -8.34
CA TRP A 47 18.32 -3.94 -7.83
C TRP A 47 19.08 -2.60 -7.93
N ARG A 48 20.41 -2.58 -7.82
CA ARG A 48 21.22 -1.37 -7.97
C ARG A 48 21.18 -0.86 -9.40
N TRP A 49 21.23 -1.79 -10.36
CA TRP A 49 21.06 -1.46 -11.77
C TRP A 49 19.68 -0.87 -12.03
N GLN A 50 18.61 -1.47 -11.46
CA GLN A 50 17.24 -0.96 -11.59
C GLN A 50 17.10 0.49 -11.10
N VAL A 51 17.71 0.81 -9.95
CA VAL A 51 17.66 2.18 -9.40
C VAL A 51 18.48 3.16 -10.25
N ARG A 52 19.67 2.77 -10.72
CA ARG A 52 20.52 3.63 -11.57
C ARG A 52 19.93 3.90 -12.95
N ASN A 53 19.11 2.98 -13.44
CA ASN A 53 18.45 3.09 -14.75
C ASN A 53 16.95 3.40 -14.64
N ALA A 54 16.52 3.95 -13.50
CA ALA A 54 15.16 4.43 -13.36
C ALA A 54 14.87 5.54 -14.40
N VAL A 55 13.71 5.47 -15.01
CA VAL A 55 13.23 6.49 -15.95
C VAL A 55 12.82 7.73 -15.16
N THR A 56 13.51 8.84 -15.41
CA THR A 56 13.32 10.12 -14.72
C THR A 56 13.04 11.28 -15.68
N ARG A 57 13.07 11.02 -17.00
CA ARG A 57 12.94 12.04 -18.04
C ARG A 57 11.91 11.62 -19.09
N LEU A 58 11.32 12.63 -19.72
CA LEU A 58 10.27 12.44 -20.74
C LEU A 58 10.77 11.62 -21.93
N ASP A 59 11.95 11.92 -22.46
CA ASP A 59 12.53 11.21 -23.61
C ASP A 59 12.64 9.70 -23.38
N ALA A 60 13.17 9.32 -22.23
CA ALA A 60 13.27 7.90 -21.83
C ALA A 60 11.90 7.25 -21.61
N LEU A 61 10.91 8.01 -21.16
CA LEU A 61 9.55 7.52 -21.00
C LEU A 61 8.88 7.29 -22.39
N GLU A 62 9.09 8.19 -23.36
CA GLU A 62 8.58 8.06 -24.73
C GLU A 62 9.20 6.89 -25.50
N GLU A 63 10.45 6.54 -25.20
CA GLU A 63 11.06 5.31 -25.74
C GLU A 63 10.36 4.04 -25.25
N ALA A 64 9.90 4.06 -23.98
CA ALA A 64 9.30 2.91 -23.35
C ALA A 64 7.79 2.79 -23.60
N LEU A 65 7.05 3.89 -23.63
CA LEU A 65 5.59 3.94 -23.72
C LEU A 65 5.14 4.83 -24.88
N VAL A 66 4.00 4.49 -25.48
CA VAL A 66 3.28 5.40 -26.39
C VAL A 66 2.45 6.34 -25.52
N LEU A 67 2.94 7.57 -25.34
CA LEU A 67 2.30 8.54 -24.45
C LEU A 67 1.16 9.27 -25.14
N THR A 68 0.11 9.54 -24.38
CA THR A 68 -0.93 10.51 -24.74
C THR A 68 -0.37 11.93 -24.59
N GLU A 69 -1.00 12.93 -25.25
CA GLU A 69 -0.60 14.33 -25.07
C GLU A 69 -0.70 14.77 -23.60
N ARG A 70 -1.70 14.30 -22.90
CA ARG A 70 -1.90 14.57 -21.47
C ARG A 70 -0.77 14.02 -20.57
N GLU A 71 -0.25 12.84 -20.89
CA GLU A 71 0.90 12.26 -20.17
C GLU A 71 2.20 13.01 -20.51
N ARG A 72 2.39 13.44 -21.77
CA ARG A 72 3.51 14.30 -22.15
C ARG A 72 3.50 15.62 -21.39
N GLU A 73 2.34 16.26 -21.33
CA GLU A 73 2.16 17.49 -20.56
C GLU A 73 2.45 17.26 -19.08
N GLY A 74 1.93 16.17 -18.50
CA GLY A 74 2.19 15.80 -17.11
C GLY A 74 3.68 15.60 -16.85
N ALA A 75 4.40 14.87 -17.72
CA ALA A 75 5.82 14.62 -17.56
C ALA A 75 6.67 15.90 -17.71
N LYS A 76 6.30 16.83 -18.62
CA LYS A 76 6.94 18.15 -18.73
C LYS A 76 6.76 18.95 -17.44
N ARG A 77 5.52 19.05 -16.96
CA ARG A 77 5.22 19.79 -15.72
C ARG A 77 5.87 19.17 -14.48
N ALA A 78 5.97 17.85 -14.41
CA ALA A 78 6.66 17.17 -13.33
C ALA A 78 8.13 17.59 -13.23
N ALA A 79 8.80 17.81 -14.37
CA ALA A 79 10.16 18.30 -14.41
C ALA A 79 10.28 19.78 -13.99
N GLU A 80 9.32 20.62 -14.42
CA GLU A 80 9.31 22.07 -14.18
C GLU A 80 8.86 22.44 -12.75
N ALA A 81 7.85 21.72 -12.23
CA ALA A 81 7.22 22.02 -10.95
C ALA A 81 7.87 21.32 -9.74
N GLY A 82 8.99 20.63 -9.95
CA GLY A 82 9.64 19.89 -8.87
C GLY A 82 8.88 18.65 -8.38
N LEU A 83 7.88 18.18 -9.13
CA LEU A 83 7.19 16.91 -8.88
C LEU A 83 7.94 15.77 -9.57
N PRO A 84 8.90 15.11 -8.91
CA PRO A 84 9.83 14.22 -9.58
C PRO A 84 9.11 13.00 -10.16
N MET A 85 9.68 12.45 -11.23
CA MET A 85 9.33 11.16 -11.78
C MET A 85 10.53 10.23 -11.61
N ALA A 86 10.31 9.05 -11.08
CA ALA A 86 11.27 7.95 -11.12
C ALA A 86 10.49 6.64 -11.25
N ILE A 87 10.85 5.82 -12.23
CA ILE A 87 10.19 4.53 -12.48
C ILE A 87 11.28 3.51 -12.79
N THR A 88 11.45 2.48 -11.94
CA THR A 88 12.41 1.41 -12.23
C THR A 88 12.04 0.69 -13.53
N PRO A 89 13.02 0.20 -14.33
CA PRO A 89 12.75 -0.59 -15.54
C PRO A 89 11.83 -1.79 -15.27
N TYR A 90 11.96 -2.42 -14.11
CA TYR A 90 11.06 -3.49 -13.69
C TYR A 90 9.60 -3.00 -13.59
N TYR A 91 9.34 -1.95 -12.81
CA TYR A 91 7.96 -1.49 -12.61
C TYR A 91 7.37 -0.91 -13.90
N LEU A 92 8.19 -0.24 -14.71
CA LEU A 92 7.81 0.23 -16.04
C LEU A 92 7.41 -0.92 -16.97
N SER A 93 8.06 -2.09 -16.86
CA SER A 93 7.71 -3.27 -17.67
C SER A 93 6.33 -3.86 -17.35
N LEU A 94 5.71 -3.48 -16.22
CA LEU A 94 4.34 -3.86 -15.85
C LEU A 94 3.28 -2.91 -16.46
N CYS A 95 3.72 -1.76 -16.97
CA CYS A 95 2.85 -0.80 -17.65
C CYS A 95 2.55 -1.30 -19.07
N ASP A 96 1.29 -1.23 -19.47
CA ASP A 96 0.95 -1.45 -20.87
C ASP A 96 1.53 -0.32 -21.72
N ARG A 97 2.19 -0.68 -22.83
CA ARG A 97 2.85 0.27 -23.71
C ARG A 97 1.86 1.22 -24.38
N HIS A 98 0.69 0.72 -24.73
CA HIS A 98 -0.29 1.42 -25.60
C HIS A 98 -1.52 1.89 -24.84
N ASP A 99 -1.91 1.21 -23.75
CA ASP A 99 -3.10 1.55 -22.98
C ASP A 99 -2.79 2.56 -21.85
N PRO A 100 -3.21 3.82 -21.99
CA PRO A 100 -3.06 4.84 -20.94
C PRO A 100 -3.96 4.57 -19.72
N ASN A 101 -4.94 3.64 -19.85
CA ASN A 101 -5.80 3.24 -18.75
C ASN A 101 -5.21 2.06 -17.94
N CYS A 102 -4.03 1.57 -18.33
CA CYS A 102 -3.36 0.53 -17.55
C CYS A 102 -3.22 0.94 -16.08
N PRO A 103 -3.74 0.15 -15.12
CA PRO A 103 -3.79 0.52 -13.71
C PRO A 103 -2.41 0.66 -13.06
N VAL A 104 -1.39 -0.03 -13.58
CA VAL A 104 0.00 0.15 -13.10
C VAL A 104 0.59 1.45 -13.65
N ARG A 105 0.37 1.73 -14.94
CA ARG A 105 0.83 2.95 -15.62
C ARG A 105 0.30 4.21 -14.95
N LYS A 106 -1.00 4.28 -14.63
CA LYS A 106 -1.63 5.40 -13.92
C LYS A 106 -1.03 5.69 -12.55
N GLN A 107 -0.37 4.72 -11.92
CA GLN A 107 0.22 4.90 -10.60
C GLN A 107 1.60 5.56 -10.63
N CYS A 108 2.28 5.59 -11.78
CA CYS A 108 3.67 6.05 -11.85
C CYS A 108 3.95 7.04 -12.99
N VAL A 109 3.15 7.05 -14.04
CA VAL A 109 3.29 8.00 -15.16
C VAL A 109 2.57 9.30 -14.82
N PRO A 110 3.25 10.46 -14.89
CA PRO A 110 2.62 11.75 -14.65
C PRO A 110 1.46 12.03 -15.62
N ASP A 111 0.45 12.76 -15.16
CA ASP A 111 -0.73 13.14 -15.95
C ASP A 111 -0.94 14.66 -15.87
N GLY A 112 -1.27 15.31 -16.97
CA GLY A 112 -1.53 16.76 -17.00
C GLY A 112 -2.64 17.23 -16.06
N ARG A 113 -3.53 16.31 -15.62
CA ARG A 113 -4.54 16.61 -14.60
C ARG A 113 -3.96 16.88 -13.21
N GLU A 114 -2.72 16.49 -12.94
CA GLU A 114 -2.03 16.77 -11.67
C GLU A 114 -1.86 18.28 -11.42
N ALA A 115 -1.90 19.09 -12.49
CA ALA A 115 -1.86 20.54 -12.39
C ALA A 115 -3.19 21.19 -11.98
N ARG A 116 -4.28 20.42 -11.96
CA ARG A 116 -5.60 20.95 -11.59
C ARG A 116 -5.79 20.92 -10.09
N GLU A 117 -6.03 22.09 -9.52
CA GLU A 117 -6.47 22.16 -8.12
C GLU A 117 -7.92 21.72 -8.01
N VAL A 118 -8.19 20.91 -7.02
CA VAL A 118 -9.54 20.45 -6.66
C VAL A 118 -9.86 20.99 -5.27
N HIS A 119 -11.10 21.41 -5.07
CA HIS A 119 -11.53 21.90 -3.76
C HIS A 119 -11.18 20.89 -2.64
N GLY A 120 -10.54 21.39 -1.61
CA GLY A 120 -10.08 20.57 -0.48
C GLY A 120 -8.68 19.97 -0.66
N ASP A 121 -7.96 20.29 -1.75
CA ASP A 121 -6.55 19.90 -1.90
C ASP A 121 -5.67 20.54 -0.82
N LEU A 122 -4.77 19.73 -0.27
CA LEU A 122 -3.82 20.11 0.78
C LEU A 122 -2.40 19.72 0.37
N GLU A 123 -1.43 20.53 0.74
CA GLU A 123 -0.01 20.17 0.58
C GLU A 123 0.44 19.14 1.61
N ASP A 124 -0.07 19.25 2.84
CA ASP A 124 0.15 18.32 3.94
C ASP A 124 -1.16 17.81 4.52
N PRO A 125 -1.85 16.89 3.82
CA PRO A 125 -3.14 16.37 4.27
C PRO A 125 -3.06 15.62 5.60
N LEU A 126 -1.89 15.06 5.91
CA LEU A 126 -1.64 14.29 7.13
C LEU A 126 -1.19 15.16 8.31
N GLY A 127 -0.96 16.46 8.11
CA GLY A 127 -0.50 17.39 9.14
C GLY A 127 0.86 17.01 9.72
N GLU A 128 1.74 16.42 8.92
CA GLU A 128 3.03 15.92 9.41
C GLU A 128 3.93 17.04 9.93
N VAL A 129 3.89 18.21 9.27
CA VAL A 129 4.66 19.41 9.70
C VAL A 129 4.22 19.90 11.08
N ALA A 130 2.89 19.95 11.31
CA ALA A 130 2.35 20.41 12.60
C ALA A 130 2.56 19.39 13.74
N HIS A 131 2.86 18.14 13.41
CA HIS A 131 3.08 17.07 14.38
C HIS A 131 4.55 16.61 14.45
N GLU A 132 5.48 17.35 13.86
CA GLU A 132 6.90 17.08 13.97
C GLU A 132 7.38 17.44 15.39
N VAL A 133 7.75 16.44 16.18
CA VAL A 133 8.17 16.58 17.58
C VAL A 133 9.68 16.66 17.73
N ALA A 134 10.41 16.21 16.73
CA ALA A 134 11.85 16.38 16.55
C ALA A 134 12.15 16.28 15.04
N PRO A 135 13.30 16.79 14.55
CA PRO A 135 13.66 16.66 13.14
C PRO A 135 13.51 15.24 12.62
N HIS A 136 12.73 15.06 11.54
CA HIS A 136 12.40 13.78 10.93
C HIS A 136 11.53 12.84 11.78
N LEU A 137 10.93 13.29 12.88
CA LEU A 137 10.08 12.48 13.76
C LEU A 137 8.71 13.12 13.92
N VAL A 138 7.68 12.43 13.42
CA VAL A 138 6.28 12.88 13.48
C VAL A 138 5.50 12.02 14.47
N GLN A 139 4.77 12.64 15.40
CA GLN A 139 3.93 11.97 16.39
C GLN A 139 2.49 12.49 16.36
N ARG A 140 1.55 11.64 15.91
CA ARG A 140 0.10 11.93 15.89
C ARG A 140 -0.68 11.09 16.91
N TYR A 141 -0.04 10.08 17.48
CA TYR A 141 -0.65 9.15 18.44
C TYR A 141 0.26 8.99 19.66
N PRO A 142 -0.29 8.75 20.84
CA PRO A 142 0.51 8.72 22.07
C PRO A 142 1.55 7.59 22.08
N ASP A 143 1.26 6.44 21.43
CA ASP A 143 2.05 5.21 21.55
C ASP A 143 2.99 4.95 20.37
N ARG A 144 2.98 5.81 19.31
CA ARG A 144 3.75 5.56 18.10
C ARG A 144 4.18 6.81 17.36
N VAL A 145 5.28 6.68 16.65
CA VAL A 145 5.86 7.73 15.83
C VAL A 145 6.15 7.26 14.41
N LEU A 146 6.30 8.22 13.51
CA LEU A 146 6.77 8.05 12.15
C LEU A 146 8.16 8.66 12.03
N LEU A 147 9.16 7.85 11.70
CA LEU A 147 10.54 8.28 11.48
C LEU A 147 10.80 8.37 9.97
N LEU A 148 11.10 9.58 9.49
CA LEU A 148 11.39 9.87 8.09
C LEU A 148 12.89 9.66 7.82
N ALA A 149 13.26 8.48 7.31
CA ALA A 149 14.65 8.04 7.20
C ALA A 149 15.31 8.37 5.84
N THR A 150 14.51 8.72 4.84
CA THR A 150 14.98 9.00 3.46
C THR A 150 13.92 9.75 2.68
N ASP A 151 14.32 10.50 1.67
CA ASP A 151 13.44 11.13 0.67
C ASP A 151 13.37 10.33 -0.65
N ARG A 152 14.11 9.23 -0.79
CA ARG A 152 14.19 8.44 -2.03
C ARG A 152 13.23 7.27 -2.04
N CYS A 153 12.66 7.01 -3.24
CA CYS A 153 11.90 5.83 -3.58
C CYS A 153 12.46 5.17 -4.84
N ALA A 154 12.11 3.89 -5.05
CA ALA A 154 12.36 3.20 -6.30
C ALA A 154 11.41 3.66 -7.43
N VAL A 155 10.19 4.04 -7.06
CA VAL A 155 9.17 4.61 -7.94
C VAL A 155 8.45 5.74 -7.20
N TYR A 156 8.24 6.88 -7.85
CA TYR A 156 7.46 7.97 -7.30
C TYR A 156 5.99 7.81 -7.68
N CYS A 157 5.19 7.42 -6.69
CA CYS A 157 3.76 7.18 -6.86
C CYS A 157 3.03 8.50 -7.10
N ARG A 158 2.13 8.55 -8.11
CA ARG A 158 1.37 9.77 -8.43
C ARG A 158 0.28 10.13 -7.39
N PHE A 159 0.04 9.25 -6.42
CA PHE A 159 -0.87 9.45 -5.28
C PHE A 159 -0.10 9.61 -3.94
N CYS A 160 1.17 10.00 -3.98
CA CYS A 160 2.02 10.05 -2.79
C CYS A 160 1.60 11.19 -1.86
N THR A 161 1.32 10.88 -0.60
CA THR A 161 0.97 11.86 0.44
C THR A 161 2.15 12.76 0.83
N ARG A 162 3.37 12.36 0.46
CA ARG A 162 4.63 13.09 0.73
C ARG A 162 5.31 13.58 -0.54
N SER A 163 4.53 13.80 -1.62
CA SER A 163 5.08 14.31 -2.89
C SER A 163 5.88 15.60 -2.71
N ARG A 164 5.52 16.44 -1.71
CA ARG A 164 6.22 17.68 -1.36
C ARG A 164 7.67 17.51 -0.88
N MET A 165 8.05 16.30 -0.44
CA MET A 165 9.39 16.06 0.14
C MET A 165 10.14 14.90 -0.53
N VAL A 166 9.46 14.08 -1.32
CA VAL A 166 10.09 12.93 -1.98
C VAL A 166 10.79 13.40 -3.23
N GLY A 167 12.09 13.10 -3.32
CA GLY A 167 12.90 13.42 -4.50
C GLY A 167 13.68 14.74 -4.43
N ASP A 168 13.68 15.42 -3.29
CA ASP A 168 14.44 16.69 -3.09
C ASP A 168 15.98 16.52 -3.14
N GLY A 169 16.46 15.29 -3.38
CA GLY A 169 17.87 15.01 -3.67
C GLY A 169 18.75 14.75 -2.45
N GLY A 170 18.26 14.87 -1.23
CA GLY A 170 19.00 14.61 0.01
C GLY A 170 19.35 13.14 0.22
N GLY A 171 18.50 12.25 -0.23
CA GLY A 171 18.69 10.81 -0.10
C GLY A 171 18.37 10.30 1.30
N ALA A 172 19.18 9.37 1.79
CA ALA A 172 19.00 8.84 3.13
C ALA A 172 19.48 9.86 4.19
N VAL A 173 18.66 10.15 5.20
CA VAL A 173 18.97 11.08 6.29
C VAL A 173 20.20 10.57 7.07
N PRO A 174 21.25 11.37 7.27
CA PRO A 174 22.41 10.98 8.09
C PRO A 174 21.98 10.53 9.50
N LEU A 175 22.59 9.47 10.02
CA LEU A 175 22.23 8.95 11.35
C LEU A 175 22.45 10.03 12.44
N ALA A 176 23.46 10.87 12.29
CA ALA A 176 23.71 11.99 13.19
C ALA A 176 22.56 13.01 13.19
N ALA A 177 21.92 13.23 12.03
CA ALA A 177 20.76 14.12 11.95
C ALA A 177 19.50 13.55 12.62
N LEU A 178 19.45 12.23 12.84
CA LEU A 178 18.37 11.56 13.58
C LEU A 178 18.61 11.53 15.10
N SER A 179 19.76 12.04 15.60
CA SER A 179 20.05 12.07 17.04
C SER A 179 18.97 12.76 17.89
N PRO A 180 18.36 13.88 17.47
CA PRO A 180 17.25 14.48 18.22
C PRO A 180 16.02 13.56 18.28
N ALA A 181 15.72 12.82 17.21
CA ALA A 181 14.62 11.86 17.18
C ALA A 181 14.86 10.70 18.18
N PHE A 182 16.10 10.17 18.24
CA PHE A 182 16.44 9.14 19.23
C PHE A 182 16.45 9.68 20.66
N ALA A 183 16.88 10.93 20.89
CA ALA A 183 16.80 11.58 22.20
C ALA A 183 15.34 11.74 22.64
N TYR A 184 14.46 12.15 21.74
CA TYR A 184 13.03 12.23 21.99
C TYR A 184 12.45 10.88 22.42
N LEU A 185 12.71 9.81 21.64
CA LEU A 185 12.23 8.47 21.97
C LEU A 185 12.71 7.95 23.32
N LYS A 186 13.95 8.26 23.70
CA LYS A 186 14.49 7.90 25.04
C LYS A 186 13.78 8.65 26.17
N ALA A 187 13.35 9.91 25.93
CA ALA A 187 12.64 10.74 26.90
C ALA A 187 11.12 10.41 26.98
N HIS A 188 10.58 9.68 26.00
CA HIS A 188 9.14 9.37 25.85
C HIS A 188 8.90 7.86 25.85
N PRO A 189 8.98 7.18 27.00
CA PRO A 189 8.84 5.71 27.08
C PRO A 189 7.43 5.20 26.76
N GLU A 190 6.42 6.07 26.71
CA GLU A 190 5.07 5.77 26.22
C GLU A 190 5.05 5.43 24.72
N VAL A 191 6.06 5.86 23.96
CA VAL A 191 6.21 5.53 22.54
C VAL A 191 6.83 4.13 22.44
N ARG A 192 6.03 3.18 21.94
CA ARG A 192 6.41 1.76 21.84
C ARG A 192 6.55 1.26 20.42
N ASP A 193 6.08 2.04 19.42
CA ASP A 193 6.02 1.63 18.03
C ASP A 193 6.65 2.68 17.13
N VAL A 194 7.68 2.30 16.39
CA VAL A 194 8.40 3.19 15.46
C VAL A 194 8.14 2.73 14.02
N ILE A 195 7.50 3.60 13.24
CA ILE A 195 7.26 3.38 11.81
C ILE A 195 8.41 4.05 11.04
N VAL A 196 9.31 3.26 10.48
CA VAL A 196 10.37 3.76 9.59
C VAL A 196 9.80 3.92 8.18
N SER A 197 9.88 5.14 7.66
CA SER A 197 9.28 5.56 6.38
C SER A 197 10.08 6.75 5.78
N GLY A 198 9.38 7.72 5.20
CA GLY A 198 9.90 8.87 4.47
C GLY A 198 9.56 8.72 3.00
N GLY A 199 10.58 8.58 2.14
CA GLY A 199 10.46 7.89 0.86
C GLY A 199 10.26 6.39 1.12
N ASP A 200 11.16 5.56 0.63
CA ASP A 200 11.08 4.11 0.91
C ASP A 200 12.35 3.64 1.63
N PRO A 201 12.26 3.21 2.90
CA PRO A 201 13.44 2.84 3.69
C PRO A 201 14.20 1.65 3.11
N LEU A 202 13.54 0.73 2.38
CA LEU A 202 14.23 -0.39 1.75
C LEU A 202 14.95 -0.02 0.45
N ALA A 203 14.77 1.20 -0.07
CA ALA A 203 15.59 1.74 -1.16
C ALA A 203 17.00 2.15 -0.69
N MET A 204 17.22 2.29 0.62
CA MET A 204 18.54 2.57 1.19
C MET A 204 19.49 1.37 1.09
N ALA A 205 20.79 1.61 1.26
CA ALA A 205 21.80 0.55 1.38
C ALA A 205 21.59 -0.29 2.65
N THR A 206 21.89 -1.58 2.57
CA THR A 206 21.63 -2.54 3.68
C THR A 206 22.32 -2.14 4.98
N ASP A 207 23.58 -1.75 4.92
CA ASP A 207 24.37 -1.32 6.09
C ASP A 207 23.76 -0.11 6.80
N ARG A 208 23.12 0.78 6.03
CA ARG A 208 22.46 1.97 6.55
C ARG A 208 21.17 1.62 7.27
N ILE A 209 20.37 0.71 6.70
CA ILE A 209 19.16 0.19 7.34
C ILE A 209 19.52 -0.51 8.65
N VAL A 210 20.57 -1.34 8.62
CA VAL A 210 21.07 -2.07 9.80
C VAL A 210 21.46 -1.10 10.93
N ARG A 211 22.26 -0.08 10.62
CA ARG A 211 22.65 0.94 11.63
C ARG A 211 21.45 1.70 12.19
N LEU A 212 20.48 2.04 11.35
CA LEU A 212 19.24 2.70 11.80
C LEU A 212 18.44 1.81 12.74
N LEU A 213 18.24 0.54 12.36
CA LEU A 213 17.49 -0.42 13.18
C LEU A 213 18.21 -0.72 14.50
N ALA A 214 19.55 -0.80 14.49
CA ALA A 214 20.34 -0.96 15.70
C ALA A 214 20.12 0.21 16.67
N ALA A 215 20.21 1.45 16.18
CA ALA A 215 19.98 2.63 17.01
C ALA A 215 18.54 2.69 17.58
N ILE A 216 17.53 2.24 16.84
CA ILE A 216 16.15 2.15 17.35
C ILE A 216 16.05 1.05 18.44
N ARG A 217 16.69 -0.10 18.25
CA ARG A 217 16.67 -1.20 19.23
C ARG A 217 17.46 -0.95 20.52
N GLU A 218 18.34 0.04 20.52
CA GLU A 218 18.98 0.54 21.76
C GLU A 218 18.00 1.30 22.69
N ILE A 219 16.78 1.58 22.23
CA ILE A 219 15.75 2.28 23.01
C ILE A 219 14.82 1.23 23.64
N PRO A 220 14.88 1.00 24.98
CA PRO A 220 14.19 -0.13 25.63
C PRO A 220 12.66 -0.08 25.51
N SER A 221 12.06 1.12 25.40
CA SER A 221 10.61 1.28 25.28
C SER A 221 10.07 0.86 23.92
N VAL A 222 10.92 0.78 22.88
CA VAL A 222 10.48 0.42 21.53
C VAL A 222 10.25 -1.09 21.42
N GLU A 223 9.00 -1.49 21.48
CA GLU A 223 8.56 -2.89 21.35
C GLU A 223 8.50 -3.32 19.88
N THR A 224 7.96 -2.45 19.02
CA THR A 224 7.66 -2.76 17.63
C THR A 224 8.36 -1.80 16.67
N ILE A 225 8.94 -2.34 15.59
CA ILE A 225 9.40 -1.57 14.45
C ILE A 225 8.54 -1.97 13.23
N ARG A 226 8.06 -0.97 12.50
CA ARG A 226 7.37 -1.18 11.21
C ARG A 226 8.20 -0.58 10.08
N LEU A 227 8.47 -1.36 9.04
CA LEU A 227 9.07 -0.88 7.80
C LEU A 227 7.94 -0.60 6.79
N ALA A 228 7.64 0.68 6.54
CA ALA A 228 6.67 1.08 5.53
C ALA A 228 7.39 1.16 4.17
N THR A 229 7.09 0.22 3.27
CA THR A 229 7.83 0.06 2.02
C THR A 229 6.96 -0.42 0.86
N ARG A 230 7.22 0.10 -0.32
CA ARG A 230 6.66 -0.41 -1.57
C ARG A 230 7.67 -1.22 -2.38
N VAL A 231 8.88 -1.39 -1.89
CA VAL A 231 9.97 -2.14 -2.57
C VAL A 231 9.57 -3.56 -2.97
N PRO A 232 8.81 -4.35 -2.18
CA PRO A 232 8.34 -5.66 -2.66
C PRO A 232 7.52 -5.61 -3.95
N VAL A 233 6.90 -4.45 -4.24
CA VAL A 233 6.08 -4.19 -5.44
C VAL A 233 6.91 -3.57 -6.56
N THR A 234 7.68 -2.53 -6.24
CA THR A 234 8.33 -1.65 -7.25
C THR A 234 9.75 -2.06 -7.57
N LEU A 235 10.37 -2.86 -6.69
CA LEU A 235 11.77 -3.31 -6.80
C LEU A 235 11.98 -4.66 -6.08
N PRO A 236 11.23 -5.73 -6.39
CA PRO A 236 11.22 -6.98 -5.62
C PRO A 236 12.60 -7.65 -5.53
N MET A 237 13.49 -7.46 -6.51
CA MET A 237 14.86 -7.99 -6.50
C MET A 237 15.72 -7.37 -5.38
N ARG A 238 15.29 -6.28 -4.75
CA ARG A 238 15.96 -5.71 -3.57
C ARG A 238 15.76 -6.57 -2.31
N ILE A 239 14.69 -7.36 -2.26
CA ILE A 239 14.44 -8.28 -1.14
C ILE A 239 15.31 -9.54 -1.30
N THR A 240 16.62 -9.36 -1.13
CA THR A 240 17.63 -10.42 -1.21
C THR A 240 17.71 -11.24 0.08
N SER A 241 18.27 -12.44 0.00
CA SER A 241 18.54 -13.25 1.19
C SER A 241 19.55 -12.57 2.14
N GLU A 242 20.45 -11.75 1.61
CA GLU A 242 21.39 -10.93 2.39
C GLU A 242 20.64 -9.87 3.19
N LEU A 243 19.76 -9.08 2.55
CA LEU A 243 18.94 -8.09 3.24
C LEU A 243 18.14 -8.75 4.35
N VAL A 244 17.40 -9.80 4.04
CA VAL A 244 16.53 -10.49 4.99
C VAL A 244 17.32 -11.01 6.20
N ARG A 245 18.48 -11.62 6.00
CA ARG A 245 19.38 -12.05 7.08
C ARG A 245 19.87 -10.87 7.93
N ALA A 246 20.20 -9.75 7.31
CA ALA A 246 20.66 -8.55 8.01
C ALA A 246 19.56 -7.89 8.87
N LEU A 247 18.28 -8.05 8.51
CA LEU A 247 17.15 -7.51 9.27
C LEU A 247 16.72 -8.41 10.44
N ARG A 248 16.93 -9.73 10.38
CA ARG A 248 16.47 -10.70 11.39
C ARG A 248 16.89 -10.39 12.84
N PRO A 249 18.10 -9.89 13.13
CA PRO A 249 18.49 -9.59 14.53
C PRO A 249 17.62 -8.52 15.21
N PHE A 250 16.84 -7.75 14.43
CA PHE A 250 16.05 -6.63 14.93
C PHE A 250 14.56 -6.95 15.10
N HIS A 251 14.18 -8.22 15.12
CA HIS A 251 12.79 -8.63 15.42
C HIS A 251 12.33 -8.12 16.80
N PRO A 252 11.00 -7.86 16.97
CA PRO A 252 9.95 -8.00 15.98
C PRO A 252 9.90 -6.81 14.99
N ILE A 253 9.95 -7.11 13.71
CA ILE A 253 9.75 -6.14 12.63
C ILE A 253 8.51 -6.53 11.81
N TRP A 254 7.62 -5.57 11.58
CA TRP A 254 6.47 -5.70 10.70
C TRP A 254 6.75 -5.02 9.36
N VAL A 255 6.51 -5.69 8.26
CA VAL A 255 6.65 -5.11 6.92
C VAL A 255 5.29 -4.66 6.43
N MET A 256 5.14 -3.35 6.25
CA MET A 256 3.92 -2.72 5.74
C MET A 256 4.12 -2.43 4.26
N THR A 257 3.66 -3.36 3.40
CA THR A 257 3.78 -3.21 1.94
C THR A 257 2.58 -2.50 1.32
N HIS A 258 2.65 -2.20 0.01
CA HIS A 258 1.68 -1.36 -0.67
C HIS A 258 1.43 -1.84 -2.10
N PHE A 259 0.51 -2.80 -2.25
CA PHE A 259 -0.08 -3.24 -3.51
C PHE A 259 -1.43 -2.56 -3.70
N ASN A 260 -1.71 -2.08 -4.89
CA ASN A 260 -3.00 -1.47 -5.24
C ASN A 260 -3.78 -2.26 -6.30
N HIS A 261 -3.11 -3.11 -7.09
CA HIS A 261 -3.77 -3.81 -8.20
C HIS A 261 -3.25 -5.24 -8.37
N PRO A 262 -4.08 -6.21 -8.81
CA PRO A 262 -3.64 -7.61 -9.04
C PRO A 262 -2.47 -7.76 -10.01
N LYS A 263 -2.34 -6.88 -11.02
CA LYS A 263 -1.20 -6.88 -11.97
C LYS A 263 0.16 -6.67 -11.28
N GLU A 264 0.20 -6.14 -10.07
CA GLU A 264 1.42 -5.96 -9.29
C GLU A 264 1.86 -7.24 -8.57
N LEU A 265 0.98 -8.25 -8.47
CA LEU A 265 1.29 -9.55 -7.87
C LEU A 265 2.07 -10.45 -8.85
N THR A 266 3.18 -9.95 -9.34
CA THR A 266 4.09 -10.68 -10.22
C THR A 266 4.77 -11.84 -9.46
N LYS A 267 5.35 -12.78 -10.21
CA LYS A 267 6.15 -13.88 -9.61
C LYS A 267 7.30 -13.34 -8.75
N GLU A 268 7.92 -12.24 -9.17
CA GLU A 268 9.01 -11.57 -8.47
C GLU A 268 8.52 -10.95 -7.15
N ALA A 269 7.42 -10.21 -7.19
CA ALA A 269 6.82 -9.59 -6.01
C ALA A 269 6.33 -10.65 -4.99
N VAL A 270 5.67 -11.70 -5.45
CA VAL A 270 5.25 -12.83 -4.60
C VAL A 270 6.47 -13.50 -3.95
N ARG A 271 7.53 -13.78 -4.71
CA ARG A 271 8.78 -14.34 -4.15
C ARG A 271 9.42 -13.43 -3.10
N ALA A 272 9.39 -12.12 -3.32
CA ALA A 272 9.90 -11.14 -2.35
C ALA A 272 9.11 -11.20 -1.04
N CYS A 273 7.78 -11.17 -1.11
CA CYS A 273 6.91 -11.30 0.06
C CYS A 273 7.08 -12.66 0.77
N THR A 274 7.15 -13.74 0.00
CA THR A 274 7.39 -15.09 0.54
C THR A 274 8.72 -15.15 1.31
N ARG A 275 9.80 -14.58 0.75
CA ARG A 275 11.11 -14.54 1.42
C ARG A 275 11.08 -13.80 2.76
N LEU A 276 10.32 -12.69 2.84
CA LEU A 276 10.11 -11.98 4.09
C LEU A 276 9.31 -12.83 5.08
N ALA A 277 8.20 -13.42 4.65
CA ALA A 277 7.35 -14.25 5.49
C ALA A 277 8.07 -15.52 5.99
N ASP A 278 8.90 -16.18 5.16
CA ASP A 278 9.73 -17.34 5.54
C ASP A 278 10.77 -16.98 6.61
N ALA A 279 11.21 -15.73 6.62
CA ALA A 279 12.16 -15.24 7.62
C ALA A 279 11.50 -14.76 8.93
N GLY A 280 10.19 -14.92 9.06
CA GLY A 280 9.44 -14.58 10.27
C GLY A 280 8.95 -13.11 10.33
N PHE A 281 9.04 -12.35 9.23
CA PHE A 281 8.48 -11.00 9.17
C PHE A 281 6.98 -11.07 8.87
N PRO A 282 6.08 -10.60 9.75
CA PRO A 282 4.69 -10.39 9.39
C PRO A 282 4.61 -9.35 8.24
N VAL A 283 3.96 -9.74 7.14
CA VAL A 283 3.82 -8.87 5.95
C VAL A 283 2.36 -8.46 5.83
N MET A 284 2.13 -7.16 5.86
CA MET A 284 0.79 -6.55 5.80
C MET A 284 0.71 -5.57 4.64
N ASN A 285 -0.46 -5.47 4.02
CA ASN A 285 -0.67 -4.57 2.87
C ASN A 285 -1.60 -3.42 3.22
N GLN A 286 -1.24 -2.22 2.76
CA GLN A 286 -2.05 -1.02 2.78
C GLN A 286 -2.32 -0.62 1.33
N SER A 287 -3.53 -0.90 0.83
CA SER A 287 -3.96 -0.41 -0.49
C SER A 287 -4.56 0.98 -0.34
N VAL A 288 -4.40 1.83 -1.34
CA VAL A 288 -5.16 3.08 -1.49
C VAL A 288 -6.26 2.87 -2.53
N LEU A 289 -7.47 3.33 -2.25
CA LEU A 289 -8.60 3.30 -3.19
C LEU A 289 -8.42 4.42 -4.21
N LEU A 290 -8.22 4.05 -5.47
CA LEU A 290 -7.84 4.97 -6.55
C LEU A 290 -8.79 4.84 -7.74
N ALA A 291 -9.34 5.97 -8.19
CA ALA A 291 -10.28 6.05 -9.31
C ALA A 291 -9.68 5.51 -10.61
N GLY A 292 -10.38 4.58 -11.24
CA GLY A 292 -9.98 3.93 -12.49
C GLY A 292 -8.71 3.07 -12.38
N ILE A 293 -8.37 2.62 -11.17
CA ILE A 293 -7.27 1.69 -10.88
C ILE A 293 -7.80 0.47 -10.15
N ASN A 294 -8.47 0.66 -9.03
CA ASN A 294 -8.98 -0.42 -8.18
C ASN A 294 -10.31 -0.06 -7.49
N ASP A 295 -11.07 0.85 -8.07
CA ASP A 295 -12.33 1.35 -7.53
C ASP A 295 -13.55 0.48 -7.89
N ASP A 296 -13.33 -0.82 -7.97
CA ASP A 296 -14.37 -1.84 -8.14
C ASP A 296 -14.12 -3.08 -7.26
N ALA A 297 -15.21 -3.78 -6.93
CA ALA A 297 -15.16 -4.90 -6.00
C ALA A 297 -14.41 -6.11 -6.57
N ASP A 298 -14.50 -6.37 -7.87
CA ASP A 298 -13.89 -7.57 -8.51
C ASP A 298 -12.37 -7.43 -8.55
N THR A 299 -11.86 -6.24 -8.88
CA THR A 299 -10.43 -5.92 -8.84
C THR A 299 -9.86 -6.06 -7.42
N LEU A 300 -10.56 -5.51 -6.41
CA LEU A 300 -10.11 -5.60 -5.02
C LEU A 300 -10.25 -7.02 -4.46
N GLU A 301 -11.28 -7.79 -4.83
CA GLU A 301 -11.36 -9.21 -4.49
C GLU A 301 -10.17 -9.99 -5.03
N ALA A 302 -9.84 -9.80 -6.32
CA ALA A 302 -8.71 -10.47 -6.96
C ALA A 302 -7.39 -10.10 -6.27
N LEU A 303 -7.20 -8.81 -5.93
CA LEU A 303 -6.03 -8.34 -5.20
C LEU A 303 -5.94 -8.99 -3.82
N PHE A 304 -6.98 -8.90 -3.01
CA PHE A 304 -6.96 -9.35 -1.62
C PHE A 304 -6.79 -10.87 -1.50
N ARG A 305 -7.45 -11.65 -2.37
CA ARG A 305 -7.21 -13.09 -2.47
C ARG A 305 -5.78 -13.41 -2.90
N GLY A 306 -5.24 -12.65 -3.86
CA GLY A 306 -3.86 -12.80 -4.33
C GLY A 306 -2.84 -12.50 -3.22
N LEU A 307 -3.06 -11.46 -2.43
CA LEU A 307 -2.23 -11.11 -1.28
C LEU A 307 -2.20 -12.23 -0.22
N VAL A 308 -3.36 -12.78 0.14
CA VAL A 308 -3.42 -13.88 1.11
C VAL A 308 -2.65 -15.11 0.60
N ARG A 309 -2.78 -15.46 -0.70
CA ARG A 309 -1.97 -16.53 -1.29
C ARG A 309 -0.47 -16.25 -1.24
N ALA A 310 -0.09 -14.98 -1.33
CA ALA A 310 1.31 -14.52 -1.17
C ALA A 310 1.74 -14.38 0.30
N ARG A 311 0.89 -14.79 1.26
CA ARG A 311 1.10 -14.65 2.72
C ARG A 311 1.27 -13.19 3.17
N VAL A 312 0.58 -12.28 2.47
CA VAL A 312 0.47 -10.86 2.80
C VAL A 312 -0.94 -10.60 3.32
N ARG A 313 -1.07 -10.12 4.55
CA ARG A 313 -2.38 -9.79 5.13
C ARG A 313 -2.88 -8.44 4.59
N PRO A 314 -4.02 -8.35 3.87
CA PRO A 314 -4.67 -7.07 3.63
C PRO A 314 -5.01 -6.41 4.97
N TYR A 315 -4.39 -5.26 5.25
CA TYR A 315 -4.51 -4.59 6.55
C TYR A 315 -5.43 -3.38 6.47
N TYR A 316 -5.13 -2.48 5.54
CA TYR A 316 -5.96 -1.31 5.25
C TYR A 316 -6.30 -1.22 3.75
N LEU A 317 -7.52 -0.79 3.48
CA LEU A 317 -7.89 -0.05 2.29
C LEU A 317 -8.02 1.41 2.74
N LEU A 318 -7.14 2.27 2.25
CA LEU A 318 -7.12 3.69 2.61
C LEU A 318 -7.94 4.47 1.58
N GLN A 319 -8.83 5.34 2.04
CA GLN A 319 -9.35 6.41 1.19
C GLN A 319 -8.17 7.26 0.73
N ALA A 320 -8.13 7.63 -0.56
CA ALA A 320 -7.07 8.50 -1.07
C ALA A 320 -7.13 9.87 -0.37
N ASP A 321 -5.99 10.30 0.18
CA ASP A 321 -5.87 11.58 0.87
C ASP A 321 -6.02 12.76 -0.11
N PRO A 322 -6.52 13.92 0.34
CA PRO A 322 -6.71 15.09 -0.50
C PRO A 322 -5.39 15.84 -0.76
N VAL A 323 -4.42 15.13 -1.36
CA VAL A 323 -3.13 15.71 -1.76
C VAL A 323 -3.32 16.54 -3.02
N ARG A 324 -2.70 17.71 -3.09
CA ARG A 324 -2.64 18.53 -4.31
C ARG A 324 -2.14 17.68 -5.49
N GLY A 325 -2.81 17.79 -6.63
CA GLY A 325 -2.48 17.06 -7.86
C GLY A 325 -3.03 15.64 -7.94
N THR A 326 -3.68 15.10 -6.89
CA THR A 326 -4.23 13.75 -6.90
C THR A 326 -5.74 13.68 -7.18
N GLY A 327 -6.40 14.82 -7.42
CA GLY A 327 -7.85 14.91 -7.54
C GLY A 327 -8.47 13.92 -8.54
N HIS A 328 -7.78 13.67 -9.64
CA HIS A 328 -8.20 12.73 -10.69
C HIS A 328 -8.08 11.24 -10.30
N LEU A 329 -7.41 10.94 -9.19
CA LEU A 329 -7.25 9.59 -8.64
C LEU A 329 -8.13 9.34 -7.41
N ARG A 330 -8.85 10.36 -6.91
CA ARG A 330 -9.68 10.22 -5.71
C ARG A 330 -11.09 9.72 -6.05
N THR A 331 -11.65 8.95 -5.15
CA THR A 331 -13.03 8.45 -5.20
C THR A 331 -13.87 9.11 -4.10
N PRO A 332 -15.20 9.17 -4.23
CA PRO A 332 -16.07 9.46 -3.09
C PRO A 332 -15.94 8.41 -1.99
N LEU A 333 -16.13 8.79 -0.72
CA LEU A 333 -16.15 7.84 0.42
C LEU A 333 -17.23 6.77 0.26
N SER A 334 -18.38 7.11 -0.31
CA SER A 334 -19.48 6.18 -0.58
C SER A 334 -19.01 5.00 -1.44
N ARG A 335 -18.12 5.26 -2.42
CA ARG A 335 -17.58 4.20 -3.29
C ARG A 335 -16.82 3.14 -2.51
N GLY A 336 -16.00 3.56 -1.53
CA GLY A 336 -15.28 2.62 -0.65
C GLY A 336 -16.24 1.79 0.22
N LEU A 337 -17.29 2.41 0.76
CA LEU A 337 -18.31 1.73 1.55
C LEU A 337 -19.10 0.70 0.71
N GLU A 338 -19.49 1.06 -0.51
CA GLU A 338 -20.16 0.15 -1.47
C GLU A 338 -19.30 -1.07 -1.77
N ILE A 339 -18.00 -0.87 -2.05
CA ILE A 339 -17.06 -1.95 -2.31
C ILE A 339 -16.91 -2.85 -1.08
N MET A 340 -16.74 -2.28 0.10
CA MET A 340 -16.61 -3.07 1.33
C MET A 340 -17.87 -3.88 1.63
N ALA A 341 -19.05 -3.32 1.38
CA ALA A 341 -20.31 -4.05 1.49
C ALA A 341 -20.39 -5.22 0.49
N ALA A 342 -19.99 -4.98 -0.77
CA ALA A 342 -19.97 -6.01 -1.79
C ALA A 342 -18.96 -7.14 -1.53
N LEU A 343 -17.85 -6.85 -0.85
CA LEU A 343 -16.82 -7.84 -0.49
C LEU A 343 -17.19 -8.66 0.74
N GLN A 344 -18.07 -8.14 1.61
CA GLN A 344 -18.52 -8.85 2.80
C GLN A 344 -19.25 -10.14 2.41
N GLY A 345 -18.81 -11.29 2.93
CA GLY A 345 -19.35 -12.59 2.59
C GLY A 345 -18.83 -13.19 1.26
N ARG A 346 -18.22 -12.38 0.37
CA ARG A 346 -17.60 -12.88 -0.89
C ARG A 346 -16.20 -13.41 -0.67
N VAL A 347 -15.43 -12.78 0.23
CA VAL A 347 -14.06 -13.17 0.54
C VAL A 347 -13.92 -13.58 2.00
N THR A 348 -12.95 -14.44 2.27
CA THR A 348 -12.63 -14.83 3.66
C THR A 348 -12.25 -13.61 4.51
N SER A 349 -12.60 -13.61 5.79
CA SER A 349 -12.34 -12.50 6.71
C SER A 349 -10.86 -12.13 6.83
N ILE A 350 -9.94 -13.08 6.64
CA ILE A 350 -8.49 -12.78 6.62
C ILE A 350 -8.08 -11.96 5.38
N ALA A 351 -8.88 -11.95 4.32
CA ALA A 351 -8.64 -11.17 3.11
C ALA A 351 -9.33 -9.80 3.13
N LEU A 352 -10.25 -9.55 4.07
CA LEU A 352 -10.92 -8.26 4.20
C LEU A 352 -10.04 -7.26 4.99
N PRO A 353 -9.63 -6.12 4.39
CA PRO A 353 -8.98 -5.04 5.11
C PRO A 353 -10.01 -4.21 5.91
N LYS A 354 -9.52 -3.35 6.79
CA LYS A 354 -10.32 -2.24 7.31
C LYS A 354 -10.31 -1.10 6.29
N PHE A 355 -11.47 -0.58 5.93
CA PHE A 355 -11.54 0.67 5.15
C PHE A 355 -11.32 1.84 6.09
N ILE A 356 -10.36 2.70 5.75
CA ILE A 356 -9.87 3.78 6.63
C ILE A 356 -9.88 5.10 5.86
N CYS A 357 -10.42 6.13 6.48
CA CYS A 357 -10.16 7.53 6.10
C CYS A 357 -9.15 8.14 7.09
N ASP A 358 -8.03 8.65 6.58
CA ASP A 358 -7.14 9.50 7.38
C ASP A 358 -7.74 10.91 7.38
N THR A 359 -8.09 11.44 8.55
CA THR A 359 -8.80 12.73 8.60
C THR A 359 -7.83 13.88 8.35
N PRO A 360 -8.22 14.86 7.52
CA PRO A 360 -7.36 15.98 7.16
C PRO A 360 -6.80 16.72 8.39
N GLY A 361 -5.56 17.21 8.26
CA GLY A 361 -4.87 17.91 9.34
C GLY A 361 -4.33 17.00 10.44
N GLY A 362 -4.15 15.70 10.16
CA GLY A 362 -3.49 14.78 11.08
C GLY A 362 -4.32 14.34 12.29
N ARG A 363 -5.65 14.52 12.26
CA ARG A 363 -6.56 14.21 13.38
C ARG A 363 -6.78 12.73 13.63
N GLY A 364 -6.14 11.85 12.86
CA GLY A 364 -6.15 10.41 13.05
C GLY A 364 -6.96 9.64 11.99
N LYS A 365 -6.86 8.32 12.09
CA LYS A 365 -7.51 7.36 11.19
C LYS A 365 -8.88 6.97 11.71
N VAL A 366 -9.91 7.16 10.89
CA VAL A 366 -11.28 6.75 11.19
C VAL A 366 -11.59 5.48 10.38
N PRO A 367 -11.89 4.34 11.04
CA PRO A 367 -12.38 3.17 10.34
C PRO A 367 -13.83 3.39 9.90
N LEU A 368 -14.09 3.10 8.63
CA LEU A 368 -15.39 3.22 8.01
C LEU A 368 -15.94 1.83 7.71
N PHE A 369 -17.17 1.59 8.07
CA PHE A 369 -17.86 0.32 7.84
C PHE A 369 -19.19 0.59 7.16
N PRO A 370 -19.69 -0.33 6.29
CA PRO A 370 -21.08 -0.31 5.89
C PRO A 370 -21.98 -0.39 7.13
N ASP A 371 -23.15 0.20 7.05
CA ASP A 371 -24.09 0.20 8.17
C ASP A 371 -24.81 -1.16 8.26
N TYR A 372 -24.35 -1.98 9.20
CA TYR A 372 -24.94 -3.29 9.48
C TYR A 372 -25.92 -3.26 10.66
N VAL A 373 -26.01 -2.16 11.41
CA VAL A 373 -26.99 -1.99 12.49
C VAL A 373 -28.17 -1.21 11.96
N VAL A 374 -29.28 -1.90 11.70
CA VAL A 374 -30.48 -1.29 11.13
C VAL A 374 -31.26 -0.51 12.19
N ARG A 375 -31.40 -1.10 13.39
CA ARG A 375 -32.15 -0.51 14.50
C ARG A 375 -31.62 -1.02 15.84
N ARG A 376 -31.58 -0.15 16.82
CA ARG A 376 -31.37 -0.48 18.24
C ARG A 376 -32.62 -0.19 19.03
N GLY A 377 -33.05 -1.14 19.87
CA GLY A 377 -34.18 -1.03 20.78
C GLY A 377 -33.84 -1.63 22.13
N PRO A 378 -34.72 -1.47 23.12
CA PRO A 378 -34.55 -2.11 24.43
C PRO A 378 -34.57 -3.63 24.30
N GLY A 379 -33.46 -4.28 24.69
CA GLY A 379 -33.27 -5.74 24.66
C GLY A 379 -33.15 -6.37 23.25
N GLU A 380 -33.09 -5.57 22.20
CA GLU A 380 -32.98 -6.07 20.83
C GLU A 380 -32.19 -5.13 19.91
N THR A 381 -31.31 -5.69 19.10
CA THR A 381 -30.63 -4.98 18.00
C THR A 381 -30.94 -5.69 16.68
N VAL A 382 -31.45 -4.98 15.69
CA VAL A 382 -31.67 -5.52 14.34
C VAL A 382 -30.43 -5.31 13.49
N LEU A 383 -29.90 -6.42 12.97
CA LEU A 383 -28.69 -6.46 12.15
C LEU A 383 -29.04 -6.82 10.70
N ARG A 384 -28.32 -6.22 9.75
CA ARG A 384 -28.38 -6.58 8.33
C ARG A 384 -27.23 -7.54 7.99
N THR A 385 -27.58 -8.73 7.50
CA THR A 385 -26.60 -9.71 7.05
C THR A 385 -25.99 -9.31 5.70
N PHE A 386 -24.93 -10.02 5.29
CA PHE A 386 -24.32 -9.82 3.97
C PHE A 386 -25.27 -10.19 2.80
N ARG A 387 -26.37 -10.92 3.06
CA ARG A 387 -27.41 -11.24 2.09
C ARG A 387 -28.51 -10.18 2.02
N GLY A 388 -28.42 -9.14 2.85
CA GLY A 388 -29.44 -8.10 2.97
C GLY A 388 -30.61 -8.46 3.88
N GLU A 389 -30.61 -9.63 4.52
CA GLU A 389 -31.62 -10.08 5.45
C GLU A 389 -31.50 -9.30 6.77
N GLU A 390 -32.62 -8.92 7.36
CA GLU A 390 -32.66 -8.30 8.69
C GLU A 390 -32.93 -9.37 9.74
N VAL A 391 -32.05 -9.45 10.72
CA VAL A 391 -32.12 -10.45 11.80
C VAL A 391 -32.09 -9.74 13.14
N ALA A 392 -33.05 -10.04 14.00
CA ALA A 392 -33.07 -9.57 15.36
C ALA A 392 -32.03 -10.34 16.19
N TYR A 393 -31.16 -9.60 16.86
CA TYR A 393 -30.27 -10.11 17.89
C TYR A 393 -30.80 -9.68 19.26
N VAL A 394 -31.11 -10.66 20.11
CA VAL A 394 -31.60 -10.39 21.46
C VAL A 394 -30.39 -10.00 22.33
N ASP A 395 -30.41 -8.78 22.84
CA ASP A 395 -29.38 -8.31 23.75
C ASP A 395 -29.64 -8.87 25.17
N PRO A 396 -28.62 -9.34 25.87
CA PRO A 396 -28.78 -9.76 27.25
C PRO A 396 -29.15 -8.55 28.14
N PRO A 397 -29.86 -8.77 29.25
CA PRO A 397 -30.14 -7.69 30.19
C PRO A 397 -28.84 -7.10 30.76
N ALA A 398 -28.91 -5.82 31.16
CA ALA A 398 -27.77 -5.15 31.77
C ALA A 398 -27.31 -5.90 33.04
N ARG A 399 -26.00 -5.88 33.34
CA ARG A 399 -25.44 -6.55 34.53
C ARG A 399 -26.13 -6.12 35.82
N SER A 400 -26.61 -4.88 35.91
CA SER A 400 -27.37 -4.35 37.03
C SER A 400 -28.76 -5.00 37.21
N GLU A 401 -29.26 -5.71 36.19
CA GLU A 401 -30.55 -6.40 36.21
C GLU A 401 -30.42 -7.90 36.46
N LEU A 402 -29.17 -8.42 36.48
CA LEU A 402 -28.85 -9.83 36.72
C LEU A 402 -28.54 -10.13 38.18
N GLY A 403 -28.59 -9.16 39.10
CA GLY A 403 -28.40 -9.30 40.57
C GLY A 403 -26.97 -9.10 41.00
#